data_29bd4f7760f838aa9f1d54eadb6ccbef
#
_entry.id   29bd4f7760f838aa9f1d54eadb6ccbef
#
_cell.length_a   1.000
_cell.length_b   1.000
_cell.length_c   1.000
_cell.angle_alpha   90.00
_cell.angle_beta   90.00
_cell.angle_gamma   90.00
#
_symmetry.space_group_name_H-M   'P 1'
#
loop_
_entity.id
_entity.type
_entity.pdbx_description
1 polymer ?
#
loop_
_entity_poly.entity_id
_entity_poly.type
_entity_poly.pdbx_seq_one_letter_code
_entity_poly.pdbx_strand_id
1 'polypeptide(L)'
;MLILPAVWILTTNEFRATANNLTPNSEEIKQEVEAKSQEERGFDLFVPSIAGGAGSVGNSYPELEIVQETAPSPITEPSSAPQRIRVRKIQVIDSTVFSENDLNAAVKPFEERDLTLEEIRQAADAVTQLYLNKGYLNSRAIPETQQPSTADGVVVIRVIEGRLAEIDIQGTRRLNKSYIRSRIELGAGIPLSINKLEDQLKLLRLDPLLSNVEARLRPTGKVGQSVLLVRVEEANPLGGSLGVDNYSPPSIGAERLGVELRHRNLTGMGDELAGYYFHSFSGGSDIYDLRYQLPVNAMDGKVRIRAAFNRNEITQAPFDAFGIRANQDIYEINYRQPLMRSPRQEFALSLGFSYQNGQTFLFDNLATPFGIGPDVNGVSRTSVIKFGQEYIKREPQGAWFLRSQFNFGIDILDATINNDPIPDGRFFSWLFQVQRVQRLTNDQLLLIQADLQLTPDSLLPSEQFVIGGGQSVRGYRQNVRSGDNGFRVAIEDRITVQRNESGLSTIQVAPFIDMGAVWNKSNNPNQLPNQTFLIGAGLGLLWNEAFGINNLSLRLDYGFPFIDLSDRGNNIQDDGFYFSLRYQP
;
A
#
# COMPACT_ATOMS: atom_id res chain seq x y z
N MET A 1 -27.23 12.73 -23.75
CA MET A 1 -27.28 12.07 -22.45
C MET A 1 -25.95 12.32 -21.79
N LEU A 2 -25.91 13.30 -20.90
CA LEU A 2 -24.68 13.95 -20.46
C LEU A 2 -24.70 14.01 -18.94
N ILE A 3 -24.48 12.88 -18.28
CA ILE A 3 -24.36 12.83 -16.84
C ILE A 3 -22.96 12.33 -16.51
N LEU A 4 -22.25 13.20 -15.85
CA LEU A 4 -20.85 13.05 -15.51
C LEU A 4 -20.71 12.31 -14.18
N PRO A 5 -20.24 11.09 -14.14
CA PRO A 5 -19.77 10.50 -12.89
C PRO A 5 -18.35 11.02 -12.59
N ALA A 6 -18.27 12.25 -12.09
CA ALA A 6 -17.01 12.86 -11.66
C ALA A 6 -16.32 12.07 -10.51
N VAL A 7 -17.08 11.24 -9.80
CA VAL A 7 -16.61 10.46 -8.65
C VAL A 7 -15.60 9.38 -9.03
N TRP A 8 -15.72 8.79 -10.21
CA TRP A 8 -14.87 7.68 -10.64
C TRP A 8 -13.44 8.08 -11.01
N ILE A 9 -13.24 9.30 -11.50
CA ILE A 9 -11.90 9.78 -11.90
C ILE A 9 -10.97 9.85 -10.69
N LEU A 10 -11.49 10.26 -9.53
CA LEU A 10 -10.68 10.41 -8.32
C LEU A 10 -10.44 9.08 -7.59
N THR A 11 -11.40 8.16 -7.60
CA THR A 11 -11.21 6.82 -7.02
C THR A 11 -10.24 5.97 -7.85
N THR A 12 -10.26 6.11 -9.17
CA THR A 12 -9.28 5.44 -10.05
C THR A 12 -7.89 6.06 -9.94
N ASN A 13 -7.79 7.37 -9.69
CA ASN A 13 -6.50 8.01 -9.42
C ASN A 13 -5.93 7.63 -8.06
N GLU A 14 -6.76 7.46 -7.01
CA GLU A 14 -6.31 6.89 -5.73
C GLU A 14 -5.82 5.45 -5.90
N PHE A 15 -6.56 4.66 -6.67
CA PHE A 15 -6.19 3.30 -6.97
C PHE A 15 -4.88 3.23 -7.79
N ARG A 16 -4.71 4.10 -8.80
CA ARG A 16 -3.46 4.24 -9.55
C ARG A 16 -2.32 4.80 -8.71
N ALA A 17 -2.59 5.74 -7.81
CA ALA A 17 -1.58 6.23 -6.86
C ALA A 17 -1.17 5.13 -5.88
N THR A 18 -2.11 4.33 -5.39
CA THR A 18 -1.81 3.15 -4.58
C THR A 18 -1.07 2.09 -5.38
N ALA A 19 -1.42 1.91 -6.65
CA ALA A 19 -0.77 0.97 -7.56
C ALA A 19 0.62 1.46 -8.01
N ASN A 20 0.81 2.76 -8.23
CA ASN A 20 2.12 3.34 -8.49
C ASN A 20 3.02 3.31 -7.26
N ASN A 21 2.45 3.33 -6.05
CA ASN A 21 3.16 3.05 -4.80
C ASN A 21 3.40 1.54 -4.58
N LEU A 22 2.75 0.66 -5.34
CA LEU A 22 2.97 -0.79 -5.38
C LEU A 22 3.97 -1.21 -6.48
N THR A 23 4.19 -0.36 -7.49
CA THR A 23 5.37 -0.49 -8.33
C THR A 23 6.54 0.01 -7.49
N PRO A 24 7.42 -0.84 -6.97
CA PRO A 24 8.61 -0.39 -6.29
C PRO A 24 9.33 0.55 -7.26
N ASN A 25 9.76 1.69 -6.75
CA ASN A 25 10.71 2.52 -7.45
C ASN A 25 11.84 1.58 -7.93
N SER A 26 12.36 1.74 -9.12
CA SER A 26 13.37 0.82 -9.67
C SER A 26 14.58 0.65 -8.74
N GLU A 27 14.82 1.58 -7.80
CA GLU A 27 15.79 1.44 -6.71
C GLU A 27 15.34 0.44 -5.64
N GLU A 28 14.05 0.39 -5.26
CA GLU A 28 13.55 -0.60 -4.29
C GLU A 28 13.60 -2.01 -4.88
N ILE A 29 13.31 -2.17 -6.18
CA ILE A 29 13.46 -3.46 -6.87
C ILE A 29 14.93 -3.87 -6.95
N LYS A 30 15.84 -2.92 -7.18
CA LYS A 30 17.28 -3.19 -7.21
C LYS A 30 17.81 -3.59 -5.82
N GLN A 31 17.40 -2.89 -4.77
CA GLN A 31 17.78 -3.20 -3.40
C GLN A 31 17.21 -4.55 -2.93
N GLU A 32 15.98 -4.90 -3.32
CA GLU A 32 15.38 -6.21 -2.98
C GLU A 32 15.98 -7.38 -3.78
N VAL A 33 16.46 -7.14 -4.99
CA VAL A 33 17.16 -8.14 -5.82
C VAL A 33 18.61 -8.30 -5.40
N GLU A 34 19.30 -7.22 -5.03
CA GLU A 34 20.65 -7.29 -4.47
C GLU A 34 20.66 -7.91 -3.08
N ALA A 35 19.70 -7.59 -2.22
CA ALA A 35 19.53 -8.25 -0.94
C ALA A 35 19.28 -9.76 -1.08
N LYS A 36 18.53 -10.21 -2.10
CA LYS A 36 18.31 -11.66 -2.34
C LYS A 36 19.46 -12.37 -3.01
N SER A 37 20.22 -11.72 -3.87
CA SER A 37 21.45 -12.33 -4.43
C SER A 37 22.52 -12.52 -3.35
N GLN A 38 22.41 -11.82 -2.22
CA GLN A 38 23.23 -12.02 -1.03
C GLN A 38 22.61 -13.03 -0.04
N GLU A 39 21.27 -13.15 0.01
CA GLU A 39 20.57 -14.14 0.84
C GLU A 39 20.77 -15.60 0.33
N GLU A 40 21.00 -15.78 -0.98
CA GLU A 40 21.37 -17.08 -1.56
C GLU A 40 22.86 -17.43 -1.38
N ARG A 41 23.70 -16.46 -1.00
CA ARG A 41 25.09 -16.70 -0.58
C ARG A 41 25.17 -16.64 0.93
N GLY A 42 24.68 -17.69 1.58
CA GLY A 42 24.89 -18.07 2.96
C GLY A 42 25.09 -16.93 3.96
N PHE A 43 24.29 -16.90 5.00
CA PHE A 43 24.60 -16.24 6.25
C PHE A 43 25.95 -16.76 6.77
N ASP A 44 27.04 -16.17 6.34
CA ASP A 44 28.33 -16.33 6.99
C ASP A 44 28.35 -15.46 8.25
N LEU A 45 28.22 -16.12 9.37
CA LEU A 45 28.57 -15.58 10.69
C LEU A 45 30.04 -15.12 10.64
N PHE A 46 30.27 -13.84 10.48
CA PHE A 46 31.61 -13.26 10.51
C PHE A 46 32.17 -13.36 11.94
N VAL A 47 33.03 -14.33 12.13
CA VAL A 47 34.02 -14.35 13.21
C VAL A 47 35.18 -13.48 12.72
N PRO A 48 35.59 -12.42 13.41
CA PRO A 48 36.70 -11.60 12.97
C PRO A 48 38.03 -12.36 13.06
N SER A 49 38.60 -12.70 11.93
CA SER A 49 40.02 -13.06 11.80
C SER A 49 40.82 -11.77 11.58
N ILE A 50 41.78 -11.54 12.45
CA ILE A 50 42.74 -10.43 12.37
C ILE A 50 43.80 -10.75 11.30
N ALA A 51 43.76 -10.09 10.14
CA ALA A 51 44.95 -9.81 9.34
C ALA A 51 44.63 -8.73 8.29
N GLY A 52 45.55 -7.75 8.19
CA GLY A 52 45.39 -6.47 7.54
C GLY A 52 45.49 -6.45 6.03
N GLY A 53 45.17 -5.27 5.46
CA GLY A 53 45.74 -4.75 4.22
C GLY A 53 44.79 -4.20 3.17
N ALA A 54 44.74 -2.87 3.06
CA ALA A 54 44.63 -2.07 1.83
C ALA A 54 43.39 -2.11 0.93
N GLY A 55 42.59 -1.09 1.03
CA GLY A 55 42.20 -0.12 -0.02
C GLY A 55 41.37 -0.55 -1.21
N SER A 56 40.09 -0.15 -1.23
CA SER A 56 39.49 0.51 -2.41
C SER A 56 38.14 1.14 -2.02
N VAL A 57 37.92 2.37 -2.49
CA VAL A 57 36.72 3.19 -2.25
C VAL A 57 35.61 2.70 -3.19
N GLY A 58 34.52 2.18 -2.62
CA GLY A 58 33.29 1.88 -3.34
C GLY A 58 32.11 2.36 -2.52
N ASN A 59 31.30 3.22 -3.10
CA ASN A 59 30.06 3.72 -2.51
C ASN A 59 29.09 2.56 -2.27
N SER A 60 28.91 2.18 -1.02
CA SER A 60 27.87 1.25 -0.60
C SER A 60 26.98 1.92 0.43
N TYR A 61 25.67 1.91 0.19
CA TYR A 61 24.65 2.35 1.15
C TYR A 61 24.67 1.45 2.39
N PRO A 62 24.39 1.98 3.60
CA PRO A 62 24.54 1.19 4.81
C PRO A 62 23.43 0.15 4.98
N GLU A 63 23.83 -1.07 5.02
CA GLU A 63 23.07 -2.25 5.41
C GLU A 63 22.58 -2.15 6.87
N LEU A 64 21.48 -2.80 7.23
CA LEU A 64 21.02 -2.97 8.60
C LEU A 64 22.05 -3.85 9.35
N GLU A 65 23.06 -3.23 9.91
CA GLU A 65 24.07 -3.91 10.69
C GLU A 65 23.56 -4.14 12.12
N ILE A 66 23.09 -5.36 12.39
CA ILE A 66 22.88 -5.83 13.77
C ILE A 66 24.24 -6.27 14.27
N VAL A 67 25.03 -5.34 14.76
CA VAL A 67 26.33 -5.65 15.36
C VAL A 67 26.11 -6.19 16.76
N GLN A 68 26.38 -7.44 16.96
CA GLN A 68 26.42 -8.08 18.25
C GLN A 68 27.84 -7.96 18.81
N GLU A 69 28.06 -6.99 19.69
CA GLU A 69 29.31 -6.87 20.44
C GLU A 69 29.35 -7.95 21.53
N THR A 70 30.23 -8.94 21.39
CA THR A 70 30.43 -9.99 22.38
C THR A 70 31.13 -9.45 23.63
N ALA A 71 30.56 -9.73 24.79
CA ALA A 71 31.20 -9.43 26.07
C ALA A 71 32.55 -10.18 26.23
N PRO A 72 33.55 -9.60 26.92
CA PRO A 72 34.84 -10.25 27.08
C PRO A 72 34.76 -11.54 27.89
N SER A 73 35.48 -12.56 27.41
CA SER A 73 35.57 -13.87 28.05
C SER A 73 36.25 -13.76 29.43
N PRO A 74 35.78 -14.48 30.46
CA PRO A 74 36.40 -14.49 31.77
C PRO A 74 37.70 -15.30 31.76
N ILE A 75 38.66 -14.77 32.54
CA ILE A 75 40.01 -15.30 32.76
C ILE A 75 39.90 -16.69 33.45
N THR A 76 40.62 -17.68 32.95
CA THR A 76 40.66 -19.04 33.45
C THR A 76 41.62 -19.17 34.63
N GLU A 77 41.17 -19.60 35.81
CA GLU A 77 42.01 -20.08 36.90
C GLU A 77 42.21 -21.63 36.85
N PRO A 78 43.27 -22.20 37.40
CA PRO A 78 43.68 -23.57 37.14
C PRO A 78 42.90 -24.63 37.96
N SER A 79 42.61 -25.69 37.28
CA SER A 79 41.82 -26.86 37.54
C SER A 79 42.21 -27.68 38.79
N SER A 80 41.25 -27.82 39.72
CA SER A 80 41.04 -29.05 40.48
C SER A 80 40.21 -30.04 39.66
N ALA A 81 40.38 -31.37 39.82
CA ALA A 81 39.67 -32.41 39.06
C ALA A 81 38.15 -32.12 39.01
N PRO A 82 37.50 -32.24 37.82
CA PRO A 82 36.12 -31.82 37.66
C PRO A 82 35.20 -32.65 38.54
N GLN A 83 34.52 -31.97 39.48
CA GLN A 83 33.52 -32.58 40.33
C GLN A 83 32.35 -33.08 39.45
N ARG A 84 32.05 -34.36 39.47
CA ARG A 84 30.95 -34.98 38.74
C ARG A 84 29.73 -35.10 39.65
N ILE A 85 28.56 -34.84 39.11
CA ILE A 85 27.28 -34.85 39.79
C ILE A 85 26.39 -35.86 39.11
N ARG A 86 25.76 -36.79 39.86
CA ARG A 86 24.78 -37.73 39.32
C ARG A 86 23.50 -36.99 38.96
N VAL A 87 23.19 -36.92 37.64
CA VAL A 87 21.99 -36.29 37.10
C VAL A 87 21.01 -37.37 36.66
N ARG A 88 19.84 -37.46 37.35
CA ARG A 88 18.75 -38.35 36.93
C ARG A 88 17.82 -37.68 35.94
N LYS A 89 17.49 -36.42 36.19
CA LYS A 89 16.57 -35.66 35.35
C LYS A 89 17.01 -34.22 35.27
N ILE A 90 16.78 -33.61 34.08
CA ILE A 90 16.96 -32.18 33.86
C ILE A 90 15.57 -31.56 33.67
N GLN A 91 15.23 -30.59 34.52
CA GLN A 91 13.98 -29.83 34.42
C GLN A 91 14.27 -28.48 33.80
N VAL A 92 13.65 -28.18 32.65
CA VAL A 92 13.72 -26.88 32.02
C VAL A 92 12.48 -26.06 32.43
N ILE A 93 12.70 -24.86 32.95
CA ILE A 93 11.65 -23.96 33.43
C ILE A 93 11.66 -22.62 32.73
N ASP A 94 10.56 -21.85 32.80
CA ASP A 94 10.38 -20.49 32.29
C ASP A 94 10.49 -20.38 30.75
N SER A 95 10.15 -21.43 30.02
CA SER A 95 9.98 -21.42 28.57
C SER A 95 8.52 -21.19 28.20
N THR A 96 8.24 -20.17 27.33
CA THR A 96 6.88 -19.89 26.85
C THR A 96 6.67 -20.33 25.40
N VAL A 97 7.74 -20.72 24.68
CA VAL A 97 7.72 -20.95 23.22
C VAL A 97 7.76 -22.43 22.86
N PHE A 98 8.43 -23.24 23.67
CA PHE A 98 8.63 -24.68 23.40
C PHE A 98 7.77 -25.54 24.30
N SER A 99 7.29 -26.65 23.75
CA SER A 99 6.58 -27.65 24.54
C SER A 99 7.56 -28.39 25.48
N GLU A 100 7.03 -28.96 26.57
CA GLU A 100 7.84 -29.80 27.44
C GLU A 100 8.52 -30.96 26.71
N ASN A 101 7.87 -31.50 25.68
CA ASN A 101 8.43 -32.57 24.86
C ASN A 101 9.64 -32.11 24.07
N ASP A 102 9.61 -30.90 23.48
CA ASP A 102 10.74 -30.33 22.73
C ASP A 102 11.93 -30.07 23.66
N LEU A 103 11.67 -29.52 24.84
CA LEU A 103 12.68 -29.22 25.85
C LEU A 103 13.29 -30.49 26.41
N ASN A 104 12.46 -31.48 26.77
CA ASN A 104 12.93 -32.77 27.26
C ASN A 104 13.76 -33.51 26.21
N ALA A 105 13.37 -33.46 24.94
CA ALA A 105 14.14 -34.05 23.85
C ALA A 105 15.56 -33.46 23.73
N ALA A 106 15.70 -32.14 23.93
CA ALA A 106 16.99 -31.45 23.85
C ALA A 106 17.92 -31.81 25.01
N VAL A 107 17.40 -32.06 26.22
CA VAL A 107 18.21 -32.37 27.40
C VAL A 107 18.36 -33.86 27.65
N LYS A 108 17.55 -34.71 27.01
CA LYS A 108 17.56 -36.19 27.13
C LYS A 108 18.95 -36.82 27.08
N PRO A 109 19.88 -36.40 26.18
CA PRO A 109 21.22 -36.98 26.09
C PRO A 109 22.07 -36.79 27.35
N PHE A 110 21.67 -35.85 28.22
CA PHE A 110 22.40 -35.49 29.44
C PHE A 110 21.79 -36.09 30.70
N GLU A 111 20.70 -36.81 30.64
CA GLU A 111 20.04 -37.47 31.79
C GLU A 111 20.65 -38.85 32.04
N GLU A 112 20.42 -39.40 33.27
CA GLU A 112 20.87 -40.70 33.74
C GLU A 112 22.39 -40.89 33.70
N ARG A 113 23.16 -39.80 33.88
CA ARG A 113 24.64 -39.79 33.76
C ARG A 113 25.29 -39.01 34.89
N ASP A 114 26.58 -39.25 35.11
CA ASP A 114 27.43 -38.44 35.96
C ASP A 114 28.03 -37.31 35.10
N LEU A 115 27.56 -36.06 35.33
CA LEU A 115 27.94 -34.89 34.55
C LEU A 115 28.87 -33.98 35.34
N THR A 116 29.81 -33.38 34.60
CA THR A 116 30.58 -32.22 35.08
C THR A 116 29.73 -30.96 34.97
N LEU A 117 30.14 -29.88 35.62
CA LEU A 117 29.50 -28.59 35.50
C LEU A 117 29.46 -28.07 34.05
N GLU A 118 30.52 -28.40 33.28
CA GLU A 118 30.61 -28.06 31.86
C GLU A 118 29.59 -28.84 31.00
N GLU A 119 29.39 -30.14 31.28
CA GLU A 119 28.38 -30.93 30.59
C GLU A 119 26.94 -30.46 30.96
N ILE A 120 26.72 -29.97 32.14
CA ILE A 120 25.44 -29.30 32.53
C ILE A 120 25.23 -27.98 31.76
N ARG A 121 26.33 -27.21 31.52
CA ARG A 121 26.26 -26.02 30.66
C ARG A 121 25.94 -26.39 29.21
N GLN A 122 26.53 -27.46 28.69
CA GLN A 122 26.20 -27.97 27.35
C GLN A 122 24.72 -28.37 27.22
N ALA A 123 24.13 -28.96 28.27
CA ALA A 123 22.69 -29.21 28.28
C ALA A 123 21.86 -27.91 28.22
N ALA A 124 22.28 -26.87 28.91
CA ALA A 124 21.65 -25.56 28.81
C ALA A 124 21.89 -24.90 27.42
N ASP A 125 23.08 -25.08 26.85
CA ASP A 125 23.38 -24.60 25.50
C ASP A 125 22.52 -25.32 24.44
N ALA A 126 22.23 -26.61 24.61
CA ALA A 126 21.31 -27.33 23.72
C ALA A 126 19.90 -26.71 23.74
N VAL A 127 19.41 -26.31 24.91
CA VAL A 127 18.13 -25.58 25.01
C VAL A 127 18.25 -24.17 24.39
N THR A 128 19.35 -23.46 24.64
CA THR A 128 19.62 -22.15 24.02
C THR A 128 19.59 -22.25 22.50
N GLN A 129 20.19 -23.31 21.93
CA GLN A 129 20.23 -23.55 20.49
C GLN A 129 18.82 -23.70 19.88
N LEU A 130 17.84 -24.27 20.60
CA LEU A 130 16.44 -24.30 20.14
C LEU A 130 15.89 -22.88 19.93
N TYR A 131 16.20 -21.96 20.85
CA TYR A 131 15.79 -20.56 20.75
C TYR A 131 16.48 -19.87 19.59
N LEU A 132 17.80 -20.03 19.44
CA LEU A 132 18.58 -19.44 18.35
C LEU A 132 18.07 -19.91 16.97
N ASN A 133 17.77 -21.20 16.81
CA ASN A 133 17.26 -21.77 15.56
C ASN A 133 15.87 -21.21 15.16
N LYS A 134 15.10 -20.73 16.13
CA LYS A 134 13.81 -20.04 15.87
C LYS A 134 13.92 -18.51 15.80
N GLY A 135 15.16 -17.95 15.82
CA GLY A 135 15.39 -16.52 15.68
C GLY A 135 15.22 -15.71 16.98
N TYR A 136 15.30 -16.36 18.15
CA TYR A 136 15.27 -15.68 19.47
C TYR A 136 16.70 -15.47 20.00
N LEU A 137 17.48 -14.63 19.31
CA LEU A 137 18.94 -14.53 19.47
C LEU A 137 19.42 -14.11 20.85
N ASN A 138 18.65 -13.37 21.63
CA ASN A 138 19.01 -12.91 22.97
C ASN A 138 18.33 -13.69 24.11
N SER A 139 17.71 -14.83 23.80
CA SER A 139 17.23 -15.80 24.79
C SER A 139 18.35 -16.79 25.16
N ARG A 140 18.48 -17.11 26.44
CA ARG A 140 19.47 -18.07 26.93
C ARG A 140 18.89 -18.96 28.01
N ALA A 141 19.32 -20.23 28.01
CA ALA A 141 19.13 -21.16 29.10
C ALA A 141 20.40 -21.17 29.98
N ILE A 142 20.23 -21.14 31.26
CA ILE A 142 21.32 -21.18 32.25
C ILE A 142 20.99 -22.18 33.35
N PRO A 143 21.95 -22.99 33.83
CA PRO A 143 21.73 -23.83 34.99
C PRO A 143 21.54 -22.97 36.22
N GLU A 144 20.60 -23.33 37.10
CA GLU A 144 20.47 -22.70 38.40
C GLU A 144 21.67 -23.11 39.29
N THR A 145 22.53 -22.12 39.58
CA THR A 145 23.81 -22.31 40.28
C THR A 145 23.72 -22.36 41.79
N GLN A 146 22.57 -22.59 42.35
CA GLN A 146 22.54 -22.97 43.78
C GLN A 146 22.70 -24.47 43.82
N GLN A 147 23.76 -24.93 44.50
CA GLN A 147 24.22 -26.28 44.70
C GLN A 147 23.16 -27.29 44.27
N PRO A 148 23.37 -28.16 43.25
CA PRO A 148 22.41 -29.14 42.87
C PRO A 148 21.97 -29.78 44.20
N SER A 149 20.66 -29.78 44.47
CA SER A 149 20.14 -30.52 45.61
C SER A 149 20.51 -31.97 45.33
N THR A 150 21.66 -32.38 45.83
CA THR A 150 22.33 -33.67 45.52
C THR A 150 21.50 -34.83 46.05
N ALA A 151 20.42 -34.60 46.78
CA ALA A 151 19.54 -35.62 47.32
C ALA A 151 18.70 -36.34 46.23
N ASP A 152 18.22 -35.66 45.18
CA ASP A 152 17.28 -36.24 44.20
C ASP A 152 17.85 -36.38 42.76
N GLY A 153 19.06 -35.86 42.46
CA GLY A 153 19.67 -35.95 41.14
C GLY A 153 18.93 -35.14 40.07
N VAL A 154 18.17 -34.08 40.45
CA VAL A 154 17.47 -33.20 39.53
C VAL A 154 18.26 -31.91 39.34
N VAL A 155 18.55 -31.58 38.07
CA VAL A 155 19.19 -30.31 37.66
C VAL A 155 18.12 -29.41 37.04
N VAL A 156 18.06 -28.16 37.51
CA VAL A 156 17.13 -27.15 36.95
C VAL A 156 17.89 -26.26 35.99
N ILE A 157 17.38 -26.15 34.76
CA ILE A 157 17.84 -25.20 33.74
C ILE A 157 16.74 -24.15 33.58
N ARG A 158 17.07 -22.88 33.84
CA ARG A 158 16.16 -21.75 33.70
C ARG A 158 16.38 -21.08 32.35
N VAL A 159 15.30 -20.88 31.62
CA VAL A 159 15.31 -20.09 30.39
C VAL A 159 15.08 -18.62 30.74
N ILE A 160 15.96 -17.76 30.24
CA ILE A 160 15.80 -16.32 30.25
C ILE A 160 15.41 -15.90 28.84
N GLU A 161 14.11 -15.68 28.64
CA GLU A 161 13.59 -15.23 27.36
C GLU A 161 13.98 -13.77 27.10
N GLY A 162 14.51 -13.54 25.91
CA GLY A 162 15.03 -12.25 25.49
C GLY A 162 13.94 -11.19 25.35
N ARG A 163 14.26 -9.95 25.71
CA ARG A 163 13.36 -8.80 25.56
C ARG A 163 14.12 -7.51 25.24
N LEU A 164 13.42 -6.52 24.67
CA LEU A 164 13.89 -5.15 24.64
C LEU A 164 13.69 -4.52 26.01
N ALA A 165 14.77 -4.00 26.60
CA ALA A 165 14.72 -3.20 27.81
C ALA A 165 14.34 -1.74 27.52
N GLU A 166 14.80 -1.23 26.34
CA GLU A 166 14.60 0.15 25.92
C GLU A 166 14.65 0.25 24.39
N ILE A 167 13.91 1.23 23.84
CA ILE A 167 14.01 1.67 22.45
C ILE A 167 14.45 3.15 22.49
N ASP A 168 15.70 3.42 22.14
CA ASP A 168 16.25 4.77 22.04
C ASP A 168 16.10 5.31 20.62
N ILE A 169 15.30 6.36 20.44
CA ILE A 169 14.95 6.95 19.13
C ILE A 169 15.63 8.32 19.01
N GLN A 170 16.44 8.46 17.95
CA GLN A 170 17.21 9.66 17.65
C GLN A 170 16.90 10.16 16.24
N GLY A 171 17.07 11.48 16.01
CA GLY A 171 16.97 12.12 14.68
C GLY A 171 15.59 12.66 14.34
N THR A 172 14.56 12.44 15.15
CA THR A 172 13.25 13.08 14.93
C THR A 172 13.33 14.59 15.18
N ARG A 173 12.66 15.36 14.34
CA ARG A 173 12.54 16.83 14.44
C ARG A 173 11.10 17.27 14.71
N ARG A 174 10.14 16.78 13.92
CA ARG A 174 8.71 17.10 13.97
C ARG A 174 7.87 15.88 14.33
N LEU A 175 8.30 14.70 13.89
CA LEU A 175 7.59 13.46 14.13
C LEU A 175 7.72 13.05 15.60
N ASN A 176 6.60 12.74 16.24
CA ASN A 176 6.62 12.30 17.63
C ASN A 176 7.32 10.92 17.74
N LYS A 177 8.24 10.80 18.69
CA LYS A 177 8.95 9.54 18.96
C LYS A 177 8.00 8.38 19.28
N SER A 178 6.84 8.65 19.86
CA SER A 178 5.83 7.64 20.14
C SER A 178 5.28 6.97 18.86
N TYR A 179 5.24 7.70 17.73
CA TYR A 179 4.85 7.16 16.43
C TYR A 179 5.76 6.01 15.98
N ILE A 180 7.07 6.20 16.13
CA ILE A 180 8.08 5.20 15.77
C ILE A 180 8.09 4.08 16.82
N ARG A 181 8.10 4.44 18.11
CA ARG A 181 8.18 3.50 19.23
C ARG A 181 7.05 2.47 19.18
N SER A 182 5.81 2.93 19.09
CA SER A 182 4.64 2.06 19.09
C SER A 182 4.63 1.04 17.94
N ARG A 183 5.17 1.42 16.76
CA ARG A 183 5.30 0.53 15.62
C ARG A 183 6.36 -0.55 15.84
N ILE A 184 7.51 -0.17 16.40
CA ILE A 184 8.58 -1.12 16.75
C ILE A 184 8.10 -2.10 17.83
N GLU A 185 7.35 -1.63 18.83
CA GLU A 185 6.81 -2.45 19.92
C GLU A 185 5.91 -3.59 19.43
N LEU A 186 5.27 -3.46 18.24
CA LEU A 186 4.53 -4.57 17.62
C LEU A 186 5.42 -5.79 17.30
N GLY A 187 6.71 -5.57 17.07
CA GLY A 187 7.71 -6.63 16.83
C GLY A 187 8.50 -7.03 18.07
N ALA A 188 8.34 -6.31 19.19
CA ALA A 188 9.14 -6.44 20.40
C ALA A 188 8.50 -7.35 21.46
N GLY A 189 7.95 -8.49 21.05
CA GLY A 189 7.37 -9.49 21.98
C GLY A 189 8.40 -10.14 22.89
N ILE A 190 7.93 -10.92 23.87
CA ILE A 190 8.74 -11.77 24.74
C ILE A 190 8.38 -13.23 24.44
N PRO A 191 9.35 -14.06 24.05
CA PRO A 191 10.74 -13.72 23.73
C PRO A 191 10.85 -12.85 22.46
N LEU A 192 11.92 -12.04 22.41
CA LEU A 192 12.19 -11.15 21.27
C LEU A 192 12.54 -11.96 20.03
N SER A 193 11.68 -11.87 19.02
CA SER A 193 11.92 -12.44 17.69
C SER A 193 12.59 -11.40 16.79
N ILE A 194 13.79 -11.70 16.32
CA ILE A 194 14.52 -10.82 15.38
C ILE A 194 13.74 -10.63 14.09
N ASN A 195 13.15 -11.68 13.54
CA ASN A 195 12.37 -11.59 12.30
C ASN A 195 11.18 -10.63 12.43
N LYS A 196 10.44 -10.69 13.55
CA LYS A 196 9.32 -9.77 13.80
C LYS A 196 9.79 -8.34 13.99
N LEU A 197 10.92 -8.14 14.67
CA LEU A 197 11.51 -6.82 14.86
C LEU A 197 11.98 -6.22 13.52
N GLU A 198 12.68 -7.01 12.70
CA GLU A 198 13.10 -6.61 11.35
C GLU A 198 11.91 -6.26 10.45
N ASP A 199 10.82 -7.03 10.51
CA ASP A 199 9.62 -6.71 9.74
C ASP A 199 9.06 -5.32 10.09
N GLN A 200 9.05 -4.94 11.39
CA GLN A 200 8.62 -3.60 11.80
C GLN A 200 9.62 -2.50 11.34
N LEU A 201 10.91 -2.77 11.39
CA LEU A 201 11.92 -1.84 10.89
C LEU A 201 11.86 -1.68 9.36
N LYS A 202 11.60 -2.76 8.62
CA LYS A 202 11.35 -2.71 7.17
C LYS A 202 10.09 -1.91 6.85
N LEU A 203 9.01 -2.06 7.63
CA LEU A 203 7.80 -1.25 7.47
C LEU A 203 8.05 0.24 7.75
N LEU A 204 8.90 0.57 8.73
CA LEU A 204 9.31 1.96 8.99
C LEU A 204 10.17 2.54 7.85
N ARG A 205 11.00 1.74 7.19
CA ARG A 205 11.75 2.18 6.00
C ARG A 205 10.86 2.50 4.80
N LEU A 206 9.72 1.81 4.69
CA LEU A 206 8.71 2.07 3.66
C LEU A 206 7.76 3.23 4.02
N ASP A 207 7.91 3.81 5.22
CA ASP A 207 7.07 4.91 5.68
C ASP A 207 7.49 6.21 4.97
N PRO A 208 6.58 6.88 4.22
CA PRO A 208 6.90 8.09 3.47
C PRO A 208 7.25 9.30 4.35
N LEU A 209 7.14 9.19 5.67
CA LEU A 209 7.58 10.21 6.63
C LEU A 209 9.09 10.17 6.89
N LEU A 210 9.75 9.06 6.54
CA LEU A 210 11.16 8.80 6.84
C LEU A 210 11.94 8.62 5.55
N SER A 211 13.04 9.33 5.41
CA SER A 211 13.99 9.16 4.29
C SER A 211 15.06 8.11 4.60
N ASN A 212 15.36 7.90 5.89
CA ASN A 212 16.29 6.86 6.32
C ASN A 212 15.92 6.31 7.70
N VAL A 213 16.17 4.99 7.90
CA VAL A 213 16.00 4.30 9.18
C VAL A 213 17.17 3.35 9.39
N GLU A 214 17.98 3.61 10.42
CA GLU A 214 19.04 2.74 10.89
C GLU A 214 18.67 2.17 12.25
N ALA A 215 18.96 0.89 12.49
CA ALA A 215 18.69 0.26 13.78
C ALA A 215 19.88 -0.60 14.22
N ARG A 216 20.22 -0.53 15.52
CA ARG A 216 21.29 -1.34 16.15
C ARG A 216 20.79 -1.92 17.45
N LEU A 217 20.92 -3.24 17.60
CA LEU A 217 20.58 -3.94 18.83
C LEU A 217 21.87 -4.10 19.68
N ARG A 218 21.83 -3.63 20.95
CA ARG A 218 22.96 -3.69 21.88
C ARG A 218 22.57 -4.41 23.17
N PRO A 219 23.41 -5.29 23.71
CA PRO A 219 23.18 -5.89 25.02
C PRO A 219 23.30 -4.83 26.12
N THR A 220 22.51 -4.98 27.20
CA THR A 220 22.55 -4.08 28.37
C THR A 220 23.58 -4.51 29.43
N GLY A 221 24.24 -5.65 29.25
CA GLY A 221 25.02 -6.32 30.31
C GLY A 221 24.18 -7.24 31.21
N LYS A 222 22.85 -7.18 31.15
CA LYS A 222 21.96 -8.14 31.81
C LYS A 222 21.53 -9.23 30.81
N VAL A 223 21.64 -10.49 31.20
CA VAL A 223 21.25 -11.64 30.36
C VAL A 223 19.81 -11.47 29.88
N GLY A 224 19.58 -11.71 28.60
CA GLY A 224 18.26 -11.64 27.97
C GLY A 224 17.72 -10.22 27.76
N GLN A 225 18.49 -9.15 28.02
CA GLN A 225 18.06 -7.78 27.83
C GLN A 225 18.91 -7.04 26.80
N SER A 226 18.24 -6.37 25.87
CA SER A 226 18.88 -5.54 24.85
C SER A 226 18.23 -4.17 24.74
N VAL A 227 19.00 -3.17 24.31
CA VAL A 227 18.53 -1.84 23.92
C VAL A 227 18.55 -1.77 22.39
N LEU A 228 17.46 -1.29 21.80
CA LEU A 228 17.39 -0.98 20.38
C LEU A 228 17.64 0.51 20.19
N LEU A 229 18.76 0.86 19.57
CA LEU A 229 19.04 2.22 19.11
C LEU A 229 18.51 2.38 17.70
N VAL A 230 17.60 3.34 17.50
CA VAL A 230 16.99 3.65 16.19
C VAL A 230 17.31 5.09 15.84
N ARG A 231 18.04 5.30 14.74
CA ARG A 231 18.30 6.61 14.16
C ARG A 231 17.42 6.77 12.93
N VAL A 232 16.70 7.88 12.85
CA VAL A 232 15.83 8.19 11.71
C VAL A 232 16.18 9.54 11.11
N GLU A 233 15.89 9.69 9.83
CA GLU A 233 15.88 10.97 9.13
C GLU A 233 14.47 11.20 8.58
N GLU A 234 13.89 12.37 8.92
CA GLU A 234 12.57 12.73 8.41
C GLU A 234 12.64 13.16 6.95
N ALA A 235 11.72 12.66 6.13
CA ALA A 235 11.55 13.07 4.74
C ALA A 235 11.02 14.52 4.65
N ASN A 236 11.16 15.13 3.48
CA ASN A 236 10.56 16.44 3.22
C ASN A 236 9.03 16.35 3.43
N PRO A 237 8.45 17.16 4.33
CA PRO A 237 7.02 17.12 4.58
C PRO A 237 6.19 17.69 3.42
N LEU A 238 6.75 18.59 2.62
CA LEU A 238 6.07 19.20 1.48
C LEU A 238 6.30 18.36 0.23
N GLY A 239 5.24 18.11 -0.50
CA GLY A 239 5.26 17.48 -1.80
C GLY A 239 4.12 17.98 -2.66
N GLY A 240 4.16 17.69 -3.93
CA GLY A 240 3.11 18.08 -4.84
C GLY A 240 3.43 17.68 -6.28
N SER A 241 2.57 18.06 -7.19
CA SER A 241 2.79 17.90 -8.61
C SER A 241 2.00 18.93 -9.41
N LEU A 242 2.53 19.25 -10.57
CA LEU A 242 1.87 20.05 -11.59
C LEU A 242 1.80 19.20 -12.87
N GLY A 243 0.65 19.17 -13.52
CA GLY A 243 0.50 18.36 -14.73
C GLY A 243 -0.55 18.87 -15.68
N VAL A 244 -0.41 18.47 -16.93
CA VAL A 244 -1.40 18.68 -17.99
C VAL A 244 -1.73 17.31 -18.58
N ASP A 245 -3.00 17.02 -18.73
CA ASP A 245 -3.47 15.79 -19.37
C ASP A 245 -4.77 16.03 -20.16
N ASN A 246 -5.16 15.04 -20.96
CA ASN A 246 -6.44 15.04 -21.64
C ASN A 246 -7.38 13.93 -21.12
N TYR A 247 -7.42 13.71 -19.81
CA TYR A 247 -8.24 12.67 -19.19
C TYR A 247 -9.59 13.18 -18.64
N SER A 248 -10.05 14.35 -19.10
CA SER A 248 -11.40 14.85 -18.85
C SER A 248 -12.33 14.49 -20.01
N PRO A 249 -13.65 14.35 -19.77
CA PRO A 249 -14.62 14.17 -20.85
C PRO A 249 -14.60 15.37 -21.83
N PRO A 250 -14.59 15.12 -23.16
CA PRO A 250 -14.57 16.20 -24.15
C PRO A 250 -15.69 17.22 -24.01
N SER A 251 -16.85 16.80 -23.51
CA SER A 251 -18.01 17.69 -23.32
C SER A 251 -17.78 18.85 -22.35
N ILE A 252 -16.83 18.71 -21.42
CA ILE A 252 -16.46 19.73 -20.44
C ILE A 252 -15.00 20.18 -20.57
N GLY A 253 -14.38 19.83 -21.71
CA GLY A 253 -12.97 20.11 -22.02
C GLY A 253 -12.06 18.93 -21.67
N ALA A 254 -11.51 18.31 -22.68
CA ALA A 254 -10.66 17.14 -22.56
C ALA A 254 -9.35 17.44 -21.86
N GLU A 255 -8.71 18.53 -22.28
CA GLU A 255 -7.40 18.97 -21.77
C GLU A 255 -7.58 19.76 -20.48
N ARG A 256 -6.79 19.40 -19.47
CA ARG A 256 -6.85 20.05 -18.15
C ARG A 256 -5.49 20.24 -17.51
N LEU A 257 -5.38 21.28 -16.71
CA LEU A 257 -4.30 21.51 -15.77
C LEU A 257 -4.65 20.86 -14.42
N GLY A 258 -3.72 20.15 -13.83
CA GLY A 258 -3.84 19.59 -12.48
C GLY A 258 -2.73 20.08 -11.57
N VAL A 259 -3.10 20.50 -10.37
CA VAL A 259 -2.17 20.88 -9.28
C VAL A 259 -2.47 20.02 -8.07
N GLU A 260 -1.44 19.42 -7.51
CA GLU A 260 -1.49 18.70 -6.24
C GLU A 260 -0.52 19.35 -5.26
N LEU A 261 -0.97 19.59 -4.05
CA LEU A 261 -0.14 20.02 -2.93
C LEU A 261 -0.43 19.11 -1.75
N ARG A 262 0.62 18.66 -1.06
CA ARG A 262 0.47 17.88 0.17
C ARG A 262 1.46 18.29 1.22
N HIS A 263 1.05 18.18 2.47
CA HIS A 263 1.89 18.34 3.65
C HIS A 263 1.76 17.09 4.52
N ARG A 264 2.86 16.36 4.68
CA ARG A 264 2.95 15.21 5.58
C ARG A 264 3.43 15.65 6.95
N ASN A 265 2.88 14.99 7.97
CA ASN A 265 3.24 15.24 9.37
C ASN A 265 3.00 16.71 9.79
N LEU A 266 1.79 17.22 9.53
CA LEU A 266 1.39 18.57 9.87
C LEU A 266 1.36 18.79 11.40
N THR A 267 0.82 17.81 12.15
CA THR A 267 0.65 17.87 13.61
C THR A 267 1.74 17.15 14.40
N GLY A 268 2.65 16.45 13.74
CA GLY A 268 3.65 15.60 14.40
C GLY A 268 3.19 14.17 14.67
N MET A 269 1.96 13.82 14.29
CA MET A 269 1.35 12.51 14.52
C MET A 269 1.44 11.58 13.29
N GLY A 270 2.11 12.02 12.22
CA GLY A 270 2.20 11.28 10.96
C GLY A 270 0.98 11.46 10.05
N ASP A 271 0.23 12.53 10.25
CA ASP A 271 -0.93 12.93 9.46
C ASP A 271 -0.52 13.49 8.09
N GLU A 272 -1.46 13.50 7.14
CA GLU A 272 -1.27 14.08 5.82
C GLU A 272 -2.48 14.95 5.45
N LEU A 273 -2.20 16.17 5.02
CA LEU A 273 -3.15 17.07 4.37
C LEU A 273 -2.78 17.16 2.89
N ALA A 274 -3.71 16.88 1.99
CA ALA A 274 -3.54 16.99 0.54
C ALA A 274 -4.68 17.77 -0.09
N GLY A 275 -4.34 18.64 -1.04
CA GLY A 275 -5.27 19.38 -1.86
C GLY A 275 -4.98 19.16 -3.34
N TYR A 276 -6.04 18.98 -4.12
CA TYR A 276 -5.99 18.81 -5.57
C TYR A 276 -6.90 19.83 -6.24
N TYR A 277 -6.43 20.44 -7.31
CA TYR A 277 -7.21 21.30 -8.19
C TYR A 277 -7.02 20.89 -9.63
N PHE A 278 -8.13 20.72 -10.35
CA PHE A 278 -8.12 20.49 -11.78
C PHE A 278 -9.00 21.52 -12.47
N HIS A 279 -8.49 22.08 -13.56
CA HIS A 279 -9.17 23.05 -14.41
C HIS A 279 -9.06 22.66 -15.88
N SER A 280 -10.19 22.56 -16.58
CA SER A 280 -10.16 22.31 -18.03
C SER A 280 -9.86 23.60 -18.79
N PHE A 281 -9.04 23.51 -19.84
CA PHE A 281 -8.67 24.68 -20.63
C PHE A 281 -9.85 25.33 -21.37
N SER A 282 -10.93 24.58 -21.60
CA SER A 282 -12.18 25.14 -22.14
C SER A 282 -13.01 25.91 -21.11
N GLY A 283 -12.62 25.87 -19.83
CA GLY A 283 -13.40 26.45 -18.72
C GLY A 283 -14.58 25.59 -18.28
N GLY A 284 -14.81 24.43 -18.90
CA GLY A 284 -15.99 23.60 -18.62
C GLY A 284 -15.86 22.70 -17.38
N SER A 285 -14.74 22.72 -16.65
CA SER A 285 -14.60 21.91 -15.43
C SER A 285 -13.63 22.52 -14.44
N ASP A 286 -14.10 22.67 -13.20
CA ASP A 286 -13.32 22.99 -12.01
C ASP A 286 -13.56 21.92 -10.95
N ILE A 287 -12.49 21.25 -10.50
CA ILE A 287 -12.55 20.21 -9.48
C ILE A 287 -11.62 20.58 -8.34
N TYR A 288 -12.15 20.68 -7.15
CA TYR A 288 -11.41 20.86 -5.90
C TYR A 288 -11.57 19.61 -5.05
N ASP A 289 -10.48 19.05 -4.53
CA ASP A 289 -10.50 17.87 -3.66
C ASP A 289 -9.54 18.06 -2.50
N LEU A 290 -10.06 18.12 -1.28
CA LEU A 290 -9.30 18.27 -0.05
C LEU A 290 -9.38 16.98 0.76
N ARG A 291 -8.25 16.49 1.23
CA ARG A 291 -8.12 15.24 1.98
C ARG A 291 -7.26 15.44 3.21
N TYR A 292 -7.74 14.94 4.33
CA TYR A 292 -6.95 14.84 5.55
C TYR A 292 -6.95 13.39 6.03
N GLN A 293 -5.77 12.88 6.35
CA GLN A 293 -5.58 11.52 6.82
C GLN A 293 -4.76 11.52 8.10
N LEU A 294 -5.22 10.78 9.12
CA LEU A 294 -4.58 10.66 10.41
C LEU A 294 -4.40 9.18 10.78
N PRO A 295 -3.17 8.68 11.03
CA PRO A 295 -2.95 7.37 11.63
C PRO A 295 -3.36 7.42 13.11
N VAL A 296 -4.16 6.43 13.54
CA VAL A 296 -4.74 6.40 14.90
C VAL A 296 -4.19 5.27 15.77
N ASN A 297 -3.38 4.37 15.21
CA ASN A 297 -2.73 3.29 15.96
C ASN A 297 -1.42 2.80 15.31
N ALA A 298 -0.70 1.95 16.03
CA ALA A 298 0.58 1.40 15.60
C ALA A 298 0.50 0.48 14.37
N MET A 299 -0.63 -0.21 14.18
CA MET A 299 -0.89 -1.05 13.00
C MET A 299 -1.20 -0.24 11.75
N ASP A 300 -1.06 1.11 11.80
CA ASP A 300 -1.36 2.03 10.72
C ASP A 300 -2.85 2.08 10.37
N GLY A 301 -3.72 1.88 11.38
CA GLY A 301 -5.14 2.22 11.27
C GLY A 301 -5.28 3.71 11.01
N LYS A 302 -6.06 4.11 9.98
CA LYS A 302 -6.16 5.49 9.51
C LYS A 302 -7.60 5.95 9.41
N VAL A 303 -7.86 7.16 9.89
CA VAL A 303 -9.08 7.91 9.57
C VAL A 303 -8.75 8.85 8.42
N ARG A 304 -9.59 8.84 7.38
CA ARG A 304 -9.52 9.76 6.24
C ARG A 304 -10.82 10.54 6.16
N ILE A 305 -10.69 11.84 5.99
CA ILE A 305 -11.79 12.78 5.70
C ILE A 305 -11.50 13.39 4.33
N ARG A 306 -12.53 13.51 3.51
CA ARG A 306 -12.46 14.10 2.17
C ARG A 306 -13.64 15.04 1.94
N ALA A 307 -13.37 16.19 1.32
CA ALA A 307 -14.35 17.06 0.74
C ALA A 307 -13.97 17.38 -0.70
N ALA A 308 -14.86 17.13 -1.66
CA ALA A 308 -14.62 17.44 -3.06
C ALA A 308 -15.78 18.21 -3.66
N PHE A 309 -15.46 19.18 -4.52
CA PHE A 309 -16.41 20.08 -5.17
C PHE A 309 -16.12 20.06 -6.67
N ASN A 310 -17.08 19.55 -7.45
CA ASN A 310 -17.02 19.50 -8.89
C ASN A 310 -17.98 20.53 -9.47
N ARG A 311 -17.50 21.39 -10.35
CA ARG A 311 -18.26 22.38 -11.07
C ARG A 311 -18.01 22.18 -12.55
N ASN A 312 -19.05 21.72 -13.24
CA ASN A 312 -18.93 21.32 -14.63
C ASN A 312 -19.95 22.10 -15.48
N GLU A 313 -19.52 22.50 -16.68
CA GLU A 313 -20.32 23.13 -17.69
C GLU A 313 -19.99 22.51 -19.05
N ILE A 314 -21.01 22.27 -19.88
CA ILE A 314 -20.80 21.75 -21.23
C ILE A 314 -20.31 22.86 -22.14
N THR A 315 -19.11 22.69 -22.67
CA THR A 315 -18.45 23.63 -23.59
C THR A 315 -18.36 23.11 -25.01
N GLN A 316 -18.88 21.90 -25.27
CA GLN A 316 -18.82 21.29 -26.61
C GLN A 316 -20.11 21.59 -27.40
N ALA A 317 -19.94 22.16 -28.61
CA ALA A 317 -21.03 22.37 -29.55
C ALA A 317 -21.70 21.04 -29.97
N PRO A 318 -23.01 21.06 -30.26
CA PRO A 318 -23.96 22.16 -30.19
C PRO A 318 -24.60 22.38 -28.80
N PHE A 319 -24.19 21.62 -27.80
CA PHE A 319 -24.82 21.60 -26.47
C PHE A 319 -24.38 22.74 -25.57
N ASP A 320 -23.26 23.41 -25.89
CA ASP A 320 -22.78 24.63 -25.23
C ASP A 320 -23.83 25.75 -25.23
N ALA A 321 -24.61 25.88 -26.29
CA ALA A 321 -25.68 26.88 -26.41
C ALA A 321 -26.80 26.69 -25.37
N PHE A 322 -26.91 25.55 -24.71
CA PHE A 322 -27.94 25.28 -23.71
C PHE A 322 -27.50 25.63 -22.29
N GLY A 323 -26.27 26.07 -22.03
CA GLY A 323 -25.77 26.44 -20.71
C GLY A 323 -25.98 25.32 -19.70
N ILE A 324 -25.65 24.07 -20.07
CA ILE A 324 -25.85 22.90 -19.22
C ILE A 324 -24.76 22.85 -18.18
N ARG A 325 -25.13 22.90 -16.90
CA ARG A 325 -24.20 22.83 -15.78
C ARG A 325 -24.54 21.71 -14.81
N ALA A 326 -23.51 21.17 -14.16
CA ALA A 326 -23.64 20.19 -13.11
C ALA A 326 -22.71 20.53 -11.94
N ASN A 327 -23.28 20.71 -10.77
CA ASN A 327 -22.55 20.89 -9.53
C ASN A 327 -22.63 19.60 -8.72
N GLN A 328 -21.52 19.19 -8.11
CA GLN A 328 -21.51 18.03 -7.22
C GLN A 328 -20.60 18.31 -6.03
N ASP A 329 -21.12 18.09 -4.83
CA ASP A 329 -20.40 18.15 -3.58
C ASP A 329 -20.32 16.75 -2.96
N ILE A 330 -19.13 16.35 -2.52
CA ILE A 330 -18.86 15.02 -1.97
C ILE A 330 -18.16 15.18 -0.63
N TYR A 331 -18.70 14.53 0.39
CA TYR A 331 -18.09 14.45 1.72
C TYR A 331 -17.93 12.99 2.11
N GLU A 332 -16.73 12.60 2.53
CA GLU A 332 -16.45 11.22 2.93
C GLU A 332 -15.67 11.18 4.23
N ILE A 333 -16.02 10.22 5.07
CA ILE A 333 -15.20 9.79 6.19
C ILE A 333 -14.97 8.28 6.06
N ASN A 334 -13.73 7.85 6.23
CA ASN A 334 -13.37 6.44 6.13
C ASN A 334 -12.37 6.08 7.22
N TYR A 335 -12.63 4.96 7.90
CA TYR A 335 -11.67 4.32 8.79
C TYR A 335 -11.18 3.03 8.14
N ARG A 336 -9.86 2.91 7.99
CA ARG A 336 -9.18 1.72 7.48
C ARG A 336 -8.28 1.14 8.55
N GLN A 337 -8.45 -0.16 8.85
CA GLN A 337 -7.68 -0.89 9.85
C GLN A 337 -6.98 -2.10 9.24
N PRO A 338 -5.65 -2.10 9.12
CA PRO A 338 -4.90 -3.32 8.89
C PRO A 338 -5.07 -4.29 10.06
N LEU A 339 -5.47 -5.51 9.78
CA LEU A 339 -5.57 -6.61 10.75
C LEU A 339 -4.30 -7.47 10.71
N MET A 340 -3.66 -7.53 9.56
CA MET A 340 -2.37 -8.16 9.34
C MET A 340 -1.51 -7.21 8.53
N ARG A 341 -0.28 -6.95 8.99
CA ARG A 341 0.65 -6.05 8.30
C ARG A 341 2.08 -6.53 8.46
N SER A 342 2.71 -6.80 7.34
CA SER A 342 4.12 -7.14 7.22
C SER A 342 4.70 -6.54 5.92
N PRO A 343 6.01 -6.51 5.71
CA PRO A 343 6.58 -6.05 4.44
C PRO A 343 6.06 -6.81 3.22
N ARG A 344 5.72 -8.09 3.40
CA ARG A 344 5.29 -8.97 2.31
C ARG A 344 3.78 -8.98 2.07
N GLN A 345 2.98 -8.75 3.09
CA GLN A 345 1.53 -8.84 2.97
C GLN A 345 0.80 -7.94 3.95
N GLU A 346 -0.35 -7.46 3.52
CA GLU A 346 -1.26 -6.68 4.34
C GLU A 346 -2.70 -7.08 4.06
N PHE A 347 -3.48 -7.28 5.11
CA PHE A 347 -4.92 -7.43 5.03
C PHE A 347 -5.58 -6.37 5.89
N ALA A 348 -6.48 -5.58 5.30
CA ALA A 348 -7.16 -4.49 5.98
C ALA A 348 -8.67 -4.53 5.76
N LEU A 349 -9.41 -4.07 6.76
CA LEU A 349 -10.84 -3.76 6.65
C LEU A 349 -11.02 -2.26 6.66
N SER A 350 -12.07 -1.79 5.99
CA SER A 350 -12.46 -0.38 6.04
C SER A 350 -13.97 -0.24 6.23
N LEU A 351 -14.34 0.81 6.95
CA LEU A 351 -15.73 1.24 7.11
C LEU A 351 -15.77 2.74 6.81
N GLY A 352 -16.62 3.13 5.89
CA GLY A 352 -16.76 4.52 5.46
C GLY A 352 -18.21 4.94 5.33
N PHE A 353 -18.39 6.24 5.31
CA PHE A 353 -19.62 6.91 4.97
C PHE A 353 -19.33 7.98 3.93
N SER A 354 -20.14 8.05 2.88
CA SER A 354 -20.06 9.12 1.90
C SER A 354 -21.43 9.73 1.68
N TYR A 355 -21.44 11.06 1.64
CA TYR A 355 -22.59 11.86 1.25
C TYR A 355 -22.25 12.59 -0.04
N GLN A 356 -23.13 12.50 -1.03
CA GLN A 356 -23.00 13.20 -2.29
C GLN A 356 -24.27 13.99 -2.56
N ASN A 357 -24.11 15.24 -3.01
CA ASN A 357 -25.18 16.11 -3.42
C ASN A 357 -24.86 16.67 -4.80
N GLY A 358 -25.60 16.22 -5.80
CA GLY A 358 -25.48 16.67 -7.18
C GLY A 358 -26.70 17.48 -7.59
N GLN A 359 -26.50 18.49 -8.44
CA GLN A 359 -27.61 19.24 -9.05
C GLN A 359 -27.24 19.63 -10.48
N THR A 360 -28.21 19.57 -11.37
CA THR A 360 -28.06 19.92 -12.77
C THR A 360 -28.94 21.09 -13.16
N PHE A 361 -28.44 21.91 -14.10
CA PHE A 361 -29.09 23.15 -14.55
C PHE A 361 -29.07 23.21 -16.09
N LEU A 362 -30.06 23.88 -16.64
CA LEU A 362 -30.20 24.24 -18.05
C LEU A 362 -30.29 25.77 -18.17
N PHE A 363 -29.85 26.34 -19.29
CA PHE A 363 -29.86 27.80 -19.52
C PHE A 363 -29.28 28.56 -18.33
N ASP A 364 -28.10 28.12 -17.88
CA ASP A 364 -27.32 28.64 -16.76
C ASP A 364 -27.90 28.43 -15.36
N ASN A 365 -29.20 28.64 -15.16
CA ASN A 365 -29.78 28.67 -13.80
C ASN A 365 -31.10 27.91 -13.65
N LEU A 366 -31.68 27.36 -14.70
CA LEU A 366 -32.91 26.59 -14.59
C LEU A 366 -32.59 25.19 -14.06
N ALA A 367 -32.89 24.97 -12.79
CA ALA A 367 -32.74 23.66 -12.16
C ALA A 367 -33.58 22.61 -12.90
N THR A 368 -32.96 21.60 -13.48
CA THR A 368 -33.60 20.64 -14.40
C THR A 368 -32.95 19.27 -14.27
N PRO A 369 -33.74 18.18 -14.15
CA PRO A 369 -33.20 16.83 -14.13
C PRO A 369 -32.67 16.40 -15.49
N PHE A 370 -31.51 15.74 -15.49
CA PHE A 370 -30.98 15.01 -16.65
C PHE A 370 -31.09 13.49 -16.40
N GLY A 371 -31.88 12.82 -17.23
CA GLY A 371 -32.22 11.42 -17.05
C GLY A 371 -33.34 11.22 -16.03
N ILE A 372 -33.62 9.97 -15.73
CA ILE A 372 -34.65 9.55 -14.77
C ILE A 372 -33.95 9.14 -13.47
N GLY A 373 -34.40 9.67 -12.34
CA GLY A 373 -33.83 9.42 -11.01
C GLY A 373 -33.68 10.69 -10.17
N PRO A 374 -33.00 11.76 -10.65
CA PRO A 374 -32.99 13.06 -9.95
C PRO A 374 -34.41 13.64 -9.76
N ASP A 375 -34.59 14.48 -8.75
CA ASP A 375 -35.85 15.17 -8.48
C ASP A 375 -36.19 16.22 -9.55
N VAL A 376 -37.35 16.85 -9.42
CA VAL A 376 -37.85 17.89 -10.37
C VAL A 376 -36.91 19.10 -10.48
N ASN A 377 -36.07 19.35 -9.49
CA ASN A 377 -35.09 20.41 -9.46
C ASN A 377 -33.67 19.90 -9.91
N GLY A 378 -33.61 18.74 -10.51
CA GLY A 378 -32.33 18.13 -10.95
C GLY A 378 -31.42 17.70 -9.81
N VAL A 379 -31.92 17.57 -8.58
CA VAL A 379 -31.13 17.17 -7.42
C VAL A 379 -31.05 15.65 -7.34
N SER A 380 -29.81 15.18 -7.11
CA SER A 380 -29.49 13.76 -6.88
C SER A 380 -28.61 13.67 -5.64
N ARG A 381 -29.12 13.06 -4.57
CA ARG A 381 -28.40 12.88 -3.31
C ARG A 381 -28.28 11.41 -2.96
N THR A 382 -27.08 11.02 -2.52
CA THR A 382 -26.82 9.67 -1.99
C THR A 382 -26.11 9.75 -0.65
N SER A 383 -26.51 8.86 0.24
CA SER A 383 -25.86 8.61 1.53
C SER A 383 -25.48 7.14 1.58
N VAL A 384 -24.17 6.83 1.57
CA VAL A 384 -23.69 5.48 1.34
C VAL A 384 -22.77 5.02 2.46
N ILE A 385 -23.11 3.89 3.10
CA ILE A 385 -22.20 3.16 3.96
C ILE A 385 -21.35 2.23 3.10
N LYS A 386 -20.03 2.28 3.27
CA LYS A 386 -19.05 1.52 2.48
C LYS A 386 -18.30 0.57 3.41
N PHE A 387 -18.38 -0.73 3.16
CA PHE A 387 -17.57 -1.74 3.85
C PHE A 387 -16.58 -2.35 2.88
N GLY A 388 -15.29 -2.21 3.17
CA GLY A 388 -14.19 -2.64 2.29
C GLY A 388 -13.30 -3.68 2.94
N GLN A 389 -12.76 -4.56 2.09
CA GLN A 389 -11.74 -5.54 2.40
C GLN A 389 -10.62 -5.35 1.39
N GLU A 390 -9.38 -5.22 1.86
CA GLU A 390 -8.21 -5.03 1.01
C GLU A 390 -7.15 -6.07 1.35
N TYR A 391 -6.53 -6.64 0.33
CA TYR A 391 -5.42 -7.55 0.48
C TYR A 391 -4.28 -7.17 -0.47
N ILE A 392 -3.10 -7.01 0.09
CA ILE A 392 -1.87 -6.75 -0.65
C ILE A 392 -0.92 -7.90 -0.39
N LYS A 393 -0.33 -8.45 -1.45
CA LYS A 393 0.75 -9.43 -1.35
C LYS A 393 1.89 -9.00 -2.25
N ARG A 394 3.07 -8.82 -1.66
CA ARG A 394 4.32 -8.49 -2.36
C ARG A 394 5.16 -9.74 -2.47
N GLU A 395 5.61 -10.02 -3.67
CA GLU A 395 6.46 -11.15 -4.03
C GLU A 395 7.72 -10.62 -4.73
N PRO A 396 8.83 -11.37 -4.76
CA PRO A 396 10.06 -10.89 -5.41
C PRO A 396 9.89 -10.48 -6.86
N GLN A 397 8.93 -11.10 -7.54
CA GLN A 397 8.68 -10.86 -8.96
C GLN A 397 7.43 -10.01 -9.21
N GLY A 398 6.80 -9.46 -8.18
CA GLY A 398 5.63 -8.62 -8.38
C GLY A 398 4.72 -8.48 -7.17
N ALA A 399 3.54 -7.94 -7.38
CA ALA A 399 2.57 -7.70 -6.31
C ALA A 399 1.14 -7.97 -6.77
N TRP A 400 0.32 -8.40 -5.83
CA TRP A 400 -1.13 -8.47 -5.94
C TRP A 400 -1.76 -7.39 -5.08
N PHE A 401 -2.76 -6.74 -5.63
CA PHE A 401 -3.71 -5.92 -4.89
C PHE A 401 -5.12 -6.41 -5.20
N LEU A 402 -5.90 -6.69 -4.15
CA LEU A 402 -7.31 -7.06 -4.26
C LEU A 402 -8.13 -6.16 -3.34
N ARG A 403 -9.26 -5.68 -3.84
CA ARG A 403 -10.24 -4.93 -3.06
C ARG A 403 -11.63 -5.44 -3.35
N SER A 404 -12.39 -5.69 -2.28
CA SER A 404 -13.82 -5.98 -2.33
C SER A 404 -14.52 -4.93 -1.48
N GLN A 405 -15.51 -4.24 -2.04
CA GLN A 405 -16.26 -3.18 -1.35
C GLN A 405 -17.75 -3.37 -1.54
N PHE A 406 -18.48 -3.39 -0.46
CA PHE A 406 -19.92 -3.38 -0.40
C PHE A 406 -20.41 -1.97 -0.09
N ASN A 407 -21.29 -1.45 -0.91
CA ASN A 407 -21.90 -0.13 -0.77
C ASN A 407 -23.39 -0.31 -0.47
N PHE A 408 -23.85 0.37 0.57
CA PHE A 408 -25.22 0.37 1.02
C PHE A 408 -25.74 1.80 0.98
N GLY A 409 -26.52 2.15 -0.04
CA GLY A 409 -27.25 3.40 -0.11
C GLY A 409 -28.40 3.40 0.90
N ILE A 410 -28.49 4.43 1.70
CA ILE A 410 -29.44 4.53 2.81
C ILE A 410 -30.21 5.84 2.77
N ASP A 411 -31.42 5.83 3.29
CA ASP A 411 -32.35 6.96 3.33
C ASP A 411 -32.06 7.88 4.53
N ILE A 412 -30.98 8.66 4.42
CA ILE A 412 -30.65 9.72 5.40
C ILE A 412 -30.12 10.95 4.68
N LEU A 413 -30.11 12.08 5.33
CA LEU A 413 -29.61 13.37 4.81
C LEU A 413 -30.29 13.79 3.49
N ASP A 414 -31.61 13.63 3.42
CA ASP A 414 -32.45 13.94 2.24
C ASP A 414 -31.98 13.20 0.97
N ALA A 415 -31.58 11.92 1.12
CA ALA A 415 -31.26 11.07 -0.04
C ALA A 415 -32.41 11.06 -1.05
N THR A 416 -32.08 11.03 -2.33
CA THR A 416 -33.09 10.94 -3.40
C THR A 416 -33.77 9.59 -3.33
N ILE A 417 -35.09 9.60 -3.03
CA ILE A 417 -35.89 8.40 -2.86
C ILE A 417 -36.97 8.32 -3.94
N ASN A 418 -36.96 7.22 -4.66
CA ASN A 418 -37.91 6.93 -5.74
C ASN A 418 -38.53 5.53 -5.55
N ASN A 419 -39.56 5.25 -6.31
CA ASN A 419 -40.14 3.91 -6.37
C ASN A 419 -39.44 3.07 -7.44
N ASP A 420 -39.26 1.76 -7.18
CA ASP A 420 -38.77 0.83 -8.20
C ASP A 420 -39.65 0.90 -9.46
N PRO A 421 -39.09 0.94 -10.67
CA PRO A 421 -37.67 0.72 -11.03
C PRO A 421 -36.84 2.00 -11.21
N ILE A 422 -37.32 3.15 -10.75
CA ILE A 422 -36.63 4.44 -10.90
C ILE A 422 -35.35 4.42 -10.02
N PRO A 423 -34.18 4.81 -10.55
CA PRO A 423 -32.96 4.93 -9.75
C PRO A 423 -33.14 5.77 -8.51
N ASP A 424 -32.70 5.30 -7.36
CA ASP A 424 -32.80 6.02 -6.10
C ASP A 424 -31.54 5.92 -5.24
N GLY A 425 -31.55 6.60 -4.08
CA GLY A 425 -30.42 6.61 -3.15
C GLY A 425 -30.34 5.35 -2.27
N ARG A 426 -31.35 4.48 -2.28
CA ARG A 426 -31.35 3.20 -1.58
C ARG A 426 -30.95 2.11 -2.56
N PHE A 427 -29.77 1.56 -2.39
CA PHE A 427 -29.23 0.52 -3.27
C PHE A 427 -28.22 -0.33 -2.52
N PHE A 428 -27.94 -1.48 -3.09
CA PHE A 428 -26.77 -2.29 -2.77
C PHE A 428 -25.90 -2.41 -4.02
N SER A 429 -24.59 -2.19 -3.87
CA SER A 429 -23.64 -2.54 -4.93
C SER A 429 -22.38 -3.19 -4.36
N TRP A 430 -21.82 -4.10 -5.14
CA TRP A 430 -20.54 -4.74 -4.85
C TRP A 430 -19.53 -4.35 -5.91
N LEU A 431 -18.43 -3.74 -5.47
CA LEU A 431 -17.29 -3.40 -6.29
C LEU A 431 -16.13 -4.33 -5.97
N PHE A 432 -15.62 -5.04 -6.97
CA PHE A 432 -14.43 -5.87 -6.86
C PHE A 432 -13.35 -5.35 -7.80
N GLN A 433 -12.13 -5.26 -7.30
CA GLN A 433 -10.98 -4.76 -8.03
C GLN A 433 -9.78 -5.68 -7.78
N VAL A 434 -9.06 -6.01 -8.83
CA VAL A 434 -7.83 -6.77 -8.78
C VAL A 434 -6.76 -6.13 -9.65
N GLN A 435 -5.55 -6.07 -9.13
CA GLN A 435 -4.39 -5.65 -9.89
C GLN A 435 -3.24 -6.64 -9.65
N ARG A 436 -2.58 -7.02 -10.74
CA ARG A 436 -1.31 -7.76 -10.72
C ARG A 436 -0.24 -6.91 -11.39
N VAL A 437 0.87 -6.74 -10.69
CA VAL A 437 2.12 -6.26 -11.27
C VAL A 437 3.06 -7.46 -11.29
N GLN A 438 3.59 -7.82 -12.45
CA GLN A 438 4.46 -8.97 -12.63
C GLN A 438 5.70 -8.58 -13.42
N ARG A 439 6.86 -8.70 -12.83
CA ARG A 439 8.13 -8.61 -13.55
C ARG A 439 8.35 -9.89 -14.35
N LEU A 440 8.36 -9.79 -15.65
CA LEU A 440 8.64 -10.90 -16.56
C LEU A 440 10.15 -11.07 -16.77
N THR A 441 10.84 -9.95 -16.95
CA THR A 441 12.30 -9.85 -17.07
C THR A 441 12.78 -8.58 -16.35
N ASN A 442 14.08 -8.31 -16.38
CA ASN A 442 14.60 -7.04 -15.84
C ASN A 442 14.09 -5.81 -16.58
N ASP A 443 13.67 -5.97 -17.84
CA ASP A 443 13.22 -4.90 -18.71
C ASP A 443 11.72 -4.94 -19.02
N GLN A 444 10.98 -5.95 -18.51
CA GLN A 444 9.56 -6.12 -18.80
C GLN A 444 8.73 -6.23 -17.51
N LEU A 445 7.70 -5.39 -17.43
CA LEU A 445 6.76 -5.33 -16.33
C LEU A 445 5.32 -5.44 -16.85
N LEU A 446 4.71 -6.60 -16.63
CA LEU A 446 3.31 -6.83 -16.99
C LEU A 446 2.38 -6.30 -15.89
N LEU A 447 1.42 -5.48 -16.30
CA LEU A 447 0.35 -4.96 -15.46
C LEU A 447 -0.98 -5.55 -15.93
N ILE A 448 -1.75 -6.12 -15.02
CA ILE A 448 -3.11 -6.60 -15.28
C ILE A 448 -4.01 -5.93 -14.26
N GLN A 449 -5.08 -5.30 -14.72
CA GLN A 449 -6.09 -4.68 -13.87
C GLN A 449 -7.48 -5.15 -14.30
N ALA A 450 -8.33 -5.49 -13.34
CA ALA A 450 -9.73 -5.77 -13.60
C ALA A 450 -10.60 -5.17 -12.50
N ASP A 451 -11.74 -4.61 -12.90
CA ASP A 451 -12.77 -4.05 -12.03
C ASP A 451 -14.12 -4.63 -12.41
N LEU A 452 -14.95 -4.89 -11.42
CA LEU A 452 -16.32 -5.43 -11.58
C LEU A 452 -17.24 -4.72 -10.61
N GLN A 453 -18.35 -4.19 -11.10
CA GLN A 453 -19.46 -3.71 -10.26
C GLN A 453 -20.71 -4.50 -10.54
N LEU A 454 -21.35 -5.01 -9.49
CA LEU A 454 -22.63 -5.71 -9.57
C LEU A 454 -23.63 -5.10 -8.58
N THR A 455 -24.86 -4.92 -9.05
CA THR A 455 -25.98 -4.43 -8.26
C THR A 455 -27.30 -5.06 -8.74
N PRO A 456 -28.22 -5.38 -7.82
CA PRO A 456 -29.60 -5.74 -8.17
C PRO A 456 -30.50 -4.51 -8.40
N ASP A 457 -29.98 -3.29 -8.14
CA ASP A 457 -30.75 -2.05 -8.10
C ASP A 457 -30.45 -1.17 -9.31
N SER A 458 -31.38 -0.25 -9.63
CA SER A 458 -31.15 0.82 -10.59
C SER A 458 -30.41 1.95 -9.88
N LEU A 459 -29.25 2.35 -10.37
CA LEU A 459 -28.38 3.30 -9.71
C LEU A 459 -28.55 4.73 -10.23
N LEU A 460 -28.51 5.69 -9.31
CA LEU A 460 -28.33 7.09 -9.69
C LEU A 460 -26.99 7.27 -10.43
N PRO A 461 -26.89 8.24 -11.35
CA PRO A 461 -25.72 8.40 -12.20
C PRO A 461 -24.39 8.52 -11.47
N SER A 462 -24.38 9.08 -10.27
CA SER A 462 -23.19 9.21 -9.42
C SER A 462 -22.64 7.87 -8.93
N GLU A 463 -23.44 6.81 -8.94
CA GLU A 463 -23.10 5.49 -8.43
C GLU A 463 -22.88 4.45 -9.55
N GLN A 464 -23.12 4.84 -10.83
CA GLN A 464 -22.97 3.95 -11.97
C GLN A 464 -21.51 3.61 -12.29
N PHE A 465 -21.29 2.42 -12.84
CA PHE A 465 -20.01 1.99 -13.39
C PHE A 465 -19.75 2.67 -14.73
N VAL A 466 -18.52 3.13 -14.95
CA VAL A 466 -18.16 3.96 -16.12
C VAL A 466 -16.96 3.38 -16.84
N ILE A 467 -17.01 3.34 -18.17
CA ILE A 467 -15.91 2.89 -19.03
C ILE A 467 -15.68 3.85 -20.21
N GLY A 468 -14.46 3.77 -20.75
CA GLY A 468 -13.94 4.59 -21.86
C GLY A 468 -12.93 5.62 -21.41
N GLY A 469 -11.95 5.88 -22.27
CA GLY A 469 -10.91 6.88 -22.08
C GLY A 469 -9.56 6.35 -21.63
N GLY A 470 -8.58 7.24 -21.57
CA GLY A 470 -7.18 6.95 -21.29
C GLY A 470 -6.90 6.28 -19.95
N GLN A 471 -7.86 6.32 -19.02
CA GLN A 471 -7.77 5.72 -17.69
C GLN A 471 -8.66 4.46 -17.51
N SER A 472 -9.34 4.03 -18.57
CA SER A 472 -10.28 2.90 -18.53
C SER A 472 -10.07 2.01 -19.74
N VAL A 473 -10.88 2.18 -20.79
CA VAL A 473 -10.75 1.46 -22.06
C VAL A 473 -10.26 2.44 -23.13
N ARG A 474 -8.97 2.36 -23.45
CA ARG A 474 -8.31 3.26 -24.43
C ARG A 474 -8.79 2.96 -25.85
N GLY A 475 -8.81 3.98 -26.69
CA GLY A 475 -9.42 3.97 -28.02
C GLY A 475 -10.78 4.68 -28.06
N TYR A 476 -11.33 5.08 -26.91
CA TYR A 476 -12.64 5.73 -26.77
C TYR A 476 -12.53 6.99 -25.92
N ARG A 477 -13.43 7.97 -26.14
CA ARG A 477 -13.46 9.17 -25.31
C ARG A 477 -13.72 8.81 -23.83
N GLN A 478 -13.27 9.69 -22.96
CA GLN A 478 -13.42 9.54 -21.52
C GLN A 478 -14.90 9.45 -21.12
N ASN A 479 -15.24 8.45 -20.30
CA ASN A 479 -16.57 8.23 -19.73
C ASN A 479 -17.68 8.04 -20.77
N VAL A 480 -17.39 7.41 -21.90
CA VAL A 480 -18.31 7.27 -23.02
C VAL A 480 -19.50 6.35 -22.72
N ARG A 481 -19.37 5.42 -21.77
CA ARG A 481 -20.43 4.49 -21.36
C ARG A 481 -20.49 4.41 -19.83
N SER A 482 -21.75 4.40 -19.33
CA SER A 482 -22.04 4.17 -17.91
C SER A 482 -23.23 3.25 -17.76
N GLY A 483 -23.34 2.51 -16.66
CA GLY A 483 -24.46 1.62 -16.37
C GLY A 483 -24.46 1.18 -14.90
N ASP A 484 -25.54 0.55 -14.46
CA ASP A 484 -25.67 0.07 -13.08
C ASP A 484 -24.59 -0.98 -12.75
N ASN A 485 -24.36 -1.85 -13.70
CA ASN A 485 -23.39 -2.95 -13.63
C ASN A 485 -22.32 -2.76 -14.70
N GLY A 486 -21.14 -3.31 -14.46
CA GLY A 486 -20.09 -3.28 -15.46
C GLY A 486 -18.83 -3.99 -15.03
N PHE A 487 -17.99 -4.26 -16.02
CA PHE A 487 -16.63 -4.72 -15.80
C PHE A 487 -15.67 -4.02 -16.74
N ARG A 488 -14.41 -3.98 -16.36
CA ARG A 488 -13.29 -3.65 -17.25
C ARG A 488 -12.09 -4.52 -16.95
N VAL A 489 -11.28 -4.77 -17.98
CA VAL A 489 -9.99 -5.45 -17.88
C VAL A 489 -8.98 -4.67 -18.70
N ALA A 490 -7.81 -4.40 -18.16
CA ALA A 490 -6.70 -3.78 -18.85
C ALA A 490 -5.44 -4.63 -18.65
N ILE A 491 -4.73 -4.89 -19.73
CA ILE A 491 -3.44 -5.59 -19.74
C ILE A 491 -2.44 -4.70 -20.45
N GLU A 492 -1.33 -4.39 -19.79
CA GLU A 492 -0.26 -3.53 -20.31
C GLU A 492 1.10 -4.17 -20.02
N ASP A 493 1.95 -4.33 -21.04
CA ASP A 493 3.34 -4.78 -20.88
C ASP A 493 4.29 -3.60 -21.05
N ARG A 494 4.96 -3.18 -19.99
CA ARG A 494 5.94 -2.09 -20.02
C ARG A 494 7.32 -2.64 -20.30
N ILE A 495 7.83 -2.33 -21.48
CA ILE A 495 9.14 -2.76 -21.98
C ILE A 495 10.11 -1.58 -21.87
N THR A 496 11.12 -1.70 -21.02
CA THR A 496 12.16 -0.69 -20.86
C THR A 496 13.09 -0.70 -22.08
N VAL A 497 13.15 0.42 -22.77
CA VAL A 497 13.99 0.62 -23.97
C VAL A 497 15.28 1.35 -23.60
N GLN A 498 15.21 2.28 -22.65
CA GLN A 498 16.35 3.08 -22.22
C GLN A 498 16.38 3.24 -20.71
N ARG A 499 17.59 3.23 -20.15
CA ARG A 499 17.89 3.50 -18.74
C ARG A 499 18.87 4.66 -18.62
N ASN A 500 18.79 5.40 -17.51
CA ASN A 500 19.82 6.38 -17.16
C ASN A 500 21.06 5.71 -16.56
N GLU A 501 22.06 6.51 -16.20
CA GLU A 501 23.33 6.05 -15.60
C GLU A 501 23.11 5.34 -14.25
N SER A 502 22.06 5.68 -13.50
CA SER A 502 21.66 5.02 -12.26
C SER A 502 20.89 3.70 -12.49
N GLY A 503 20.66 3.32 -13.75
CA GLY A 503 19.92 2.11 -14.12
C GLY A 503 18.39 2.25 -14.04
N LEU A 504 17.85 3.45 -13.80
CA LEU A 504 16.42 3.72 -13.80
C LEU A 504 15.86 3.74 -15.22
N SER A 505 14.65 3.21 -15.41
CA SER A 505 13.98 3.21 -16.72
C SER A 505 13.56 4.62 -17.10
N THR A 506 14.17 5.17 -18.16
CA THR A 506 13.83 6.50 -18.69
C THR A 506 12.82 6.43 -19.79
N ILE A 507 12.94 5.48 -20.72
CA ILE A 507 11.97 5.30 -21.81
C ILE A 507 11.43 3.87 -21.77
N GLN A 508 10.10 3.76 -21.77
CA GLN A 508 9.40 2.48 -21.86
C GLN A 508 8.36 2.55 -22.98
N VAL A 509 8.21 1.45 -23.69
CA VAL A 509 7.14 1.22 -24.65
C VAL A 509 6.15 0.25 -24.01
N ALA A 510 4.85 0.54 -24.12
CA ALA A 510 3.81 -0.17 -23.40
C ALA A 510 2.67 -0.61 -24.34
N PRO A 511 2.81 -1.76 -25.06
CA PRO A 511 1.66 -2.36 -25.73
C PRO A 511 0.58 -2.72 -24.71
N PHE A 512 -0.69 -2.50 -25.09
CA PHE A 512 -1.81 -2.76 -24.22
C PHE A 512 -3.04 -3.28 -24.99
N ILE A 513 -3.90 -3.94 -24.23
CA ILE A 513 -5.26 -4.27 -24.62
C ILE A 513 -6.21 -4.01 -23.45
N ASP A 514 -7.29 -3.28 -23.71
CA ASP A 514 -8.30 -2.91 -22.73
C ASP A 514 -9.67 -3.35 -23.23
N MET A 515 -10.54 -3.86 -22.34
CA MET A 515 -11.92 -4.18 -22.66
C MET A 515 -12.83 -3.86 -21.47
N GLY A 516 -14.11 -3.63 -21.74
CA GLY A 516 -15.10 -3.42 -20.70
C GLY A 516 -16.52 -3.42 -21.25
N ALA A 517 -17.46 -3.65 -20.37
CA ALA A 517 -18.88 -3.57 -20.68
C ALA A 517 -19.66 -2.96 -19.54
N VAL A 518 -20.78 -2.34 -19.87
CA VAL A 518 -21.77 -1.87 -18.91
C VAL A 518 -23.16 -2.36 -19.29
N TRP A 519 -24.00 -2.59 -18.28
CA TRP A 519 -25.40 -2.94 -18.48
C TRP A 519 -26.25 -2.44 -17.30
N ASN A 520 -27.51 -2.17 -17.57
CA ASN A 520 -28.45 -1.77 -16.54
C ASN A 520 -29.23 -2.98 -15.97
N LYS A 521 -29.80 -2.80 -14.79
CA LYS A 521 -30.88 -3.65 -14.28
C LYS A 521 -32.00 -3.75 -15.35
N SER A 522 -32.59 -4.90 -15.51
CA SER A 522 -33.48 -5.22 -16.63
C SER A 522 -34.70 -4.29 -16.78
N ASN A 523 -35.17 -3.68 -15.70
CA ASN A 523 -36.29 -2.74 -15.66
C ASN A 523 -35.90 -1.28 -15.41
N ASN A 524 -34.60 -0.94 -15.46
CA ASN A 524 -34.15 0.43 -15.34
C ASN A 524 -34.73 1.29 -16.47
N PRO A 525 -35.44 2.37 -16.20
CA PRO A 525 -36.05 3.22 -17.21
C PRO A 525 -35.04 3.99 -18.08
N ASN A 526 -33.82 4.18 -17.62
CA ASN A 526 -32.76 4.79 -18.41
C ASN A 526 -32.17 3.79 -19.40
N GLN A 527 -32.37 4.05 -20.69
CA GLN A 527 -31.85 3.18 -21.75
C GLN A 527 -30.37 3.48 -22.03
N LEU A 528 -29.60 2.44 -22.20
CA LEU A 528 -28.21 2.53 -22.64
C LEU A 528 -28.12 2.62 -24.16
N PRO A 529 -27.06 3.24 -24.72
CA PRO A 529 -26.71 3.14 -26.13
C PRO A 529 -26.55 1.67 -26.57
N ASN A 530 -26.73 1.38 -27.84
CA ASN A 530 -26.65 0.00 -28.37
C ASN A 530 -25.26 -0.64 -28.16
N GLN A 531 -24.20 0.13 -28.25
CA GLN A 531 -22.82 -0.37 -28.07
C GLN A 531 -22.36 -0.13 -26.64
N THR A 532 -22.56 -1.11 -25.76
CA THR A 532 -22.17 -1.06 -24.34
C THR A 532 -20.91 -1.86 -24.01
N PHE A 533 -20.45 -2.69 -24.95
CA PHE A 533 -19.16 -3.38 -24.87
C PHE A 533 -18.12 -2.59 -25.67
N LEU A 534 -16.96 -2.36 -25.06
CA LEU A 534 -15.83 -1.65 -25.63
C LEU A 534 -14.60 -2.55 -25.59
N ILE A 535 -13.78 -2.51 -26.64
CA ILE A 535 -12.48 -3.18 -26.70
C ILE A 535 -11.53 -2.35 -27.54
N GLY A 536 -10.34 -2.09 -27.05
CA GLY A 536 -9.30 -1.37 -27.76
C GLY A 536 -7.92 -1.92 -27.44
N ALA A 537 -7.02 -1.79 -28.38
CA ALA A 537 -5.61 -2.12 -28.19
C ALA A 537 -4.72 -0.99 -28.72
N GLY A 538 -3.49 -0.94 -28.27
CA GLY A 538 -2.63 0.15 -28.68
C GLY A 538 -1.23 0.10 -28.12
N LEU A 539 -0.59 1.25 -28.18
CA LEU A 539 0.79 1.43 -27.75
C LEU A 539 0.92 2.67 -26.89
N GLY A 540 1.59 2.54 -25.75
CA GLY A 540 1.98 3.64 -24.88
C GLY A 540 3.48 3.93 -25.00
N LEU A 541 3.86 5.18 -24.81
CA LEU A 541 5.22 5.64 -24.57
C LEU A 541 5.26 6.31 -23.20
N LEU A 542 6.12 5.82 -22.32
CA LEU A 542 6.41 6.45 -21.04
C LEU A 542 7.84 6.99 -21.08
N TRP A 543 8.00 8.27 -20.81
CA TRP A 543 9.29 8.96 -20.81
C TRP A 543 9.48 9.67 -19.47
N ASN A 544 10.23 9.06 -18.58
CA ASN A 544 10.69 9.65 -17.33
C ASN A 544 11.92 10.51 -17.60
N GLU A 545 12.12 11.56 -16.81
CA GLU A 545 13.16 12.58 -17.07
C GLU A 545 13.03 13.16 -18.48
N ALA A 546 11.77 13.40 -18.90
CA ALA A 546 11.47 13.87 -20.25
C ALA A 546 12.22 15.16 -20.56
N PHE A 547 12.75 15.23 -21.77
CA PHE A 547 13.55 16.36 -22.26
C PHE A 547 14.81 16.65 -21.40
N GLY A 548 15.30 15.66 -20.62
CA GLY A 548 16.42 15.83 -19.70
C GLY A 548 16.08 16.62 -18.42
N ILE A 549 14.79 16.82 -18.13
CA ILE A 549 14.32 17.50 -16.92
C ILE A 549 14.01 16.44 -15.86
N ASN A 550 14.76 16.47 -14.75
CA ASN A 550 14.52 15.61 -13.61
C ASN A 550 13.08 15.79 -13.09
N ASN A 551 12.46 14.69 -12.66
CA ASN A 551 11.11 14.70 -12.11
C ASN A 551 9.99 15.09 -13.11
N LEU A 552 10.29 15.25 -14.39
CA LEU A 552 9.30 15.44 -15.45
C LEU A 552 9.00 14.10 -16.11
N SER A 553 7.76 13.69 -16.13
CA SER A 553 7.31 12.47 -16.83
C SER A 553 6.30 12.82 -17.93
N LEU A 554 6.48 12.20 -19.08
CA LEU A 554 5.56 12.27 -20.23
C LEU A 554 5.00 10.87 -20.48
N ARG A 555 3.70 10.77 -20.67
CA ARG A 555 3.04 9.57 -21.18
C ARG A 555 2.23 9.94 -22.40
N LEU A 556 2.36 9.14 -23.46
CA LEU A 556 1.57 9.23 -24.68
C LEU A 556 0.98 7.84 -24.93
N ASP A 557 -0.32 7.74 -25.11
CA ASP A 557 -0.98 6.50 -25.48
C ASP A 557 -1.77 6.71 -26.77
N TYR A 558 -1.67 5.75 -27.68
CA TYR A 558 -2.54 5.65 -28.85
C TYR A 558 -3.29 4.33 -28.78
N GLY A 559 -4.64 4.42 -28.69
CA GLY A 559 -5.55 3.28 -28.62
C GLY A 559 -6.41 3.20 -29.87
N PHE A 560 -6.40 2.05 -30.53
CA PHE A 560 -7.28 1.75 -31.65
C PHE A 560 -8.56 1.05 -31.13
N PRO A 561 -9.77 1.59 -31.38
CA PRO A 561 -11.01 0.96 -31.00
C PRO A 561 -11.33 -0.18 -31.98
N PHE A 562 -11.70 -1.35 -31.48
CA PHE A 562 -12.18 -2.45 -32.34
C PHE A 562 -13.68 -2.41 -32.61
N ILE A 563 -14.41 -1.57 -31.87
CA ILE A 563 -15.85 -1.35 -32.03
C ILE A 563 -16.06 0.14 -32.31
N ASP A 564 -16.56 0.46 -33.49
CA ASP A 564 -16.93 1.82 -33.83
C ASP A 564 -18.22 2.21 -33.11
N LEU A 565 -18.22 3.38 -32.46
CA LEU A 565 -19.39 3.93 -31.81
C LEU A 565 -20.18 4.81 -32.77
N SER A 566 -21.50 4.60 -32.83
CA SER A 566 -22.40 5.42 -33.64
C SER A 566 -22.48 6.89 -33.17
N ASP A 567 -22.10 7.15 -31.91
CA ASP A 567 -22.05 8.46 -31.26
C ASP A 567 -20.62 8.99 -31.08
N ARG A 568 -19.68 8.51 -31.92
CA ARG A 568 -18.30 9.02 -31.99
C ARG A 568 -18.32 10.52 -32.34
N GLY A 569 -17.51 11.32 -31.64
CA GLY A 569 -17.27 12.72 -31.95
C GLY A 569 -16.02 12.93 -32.81
N ASN A 570 -15.46 14.14 -32.73
CA ASN A 570 -14.28 14.56 -33.48
C ASN A 570 -13.18 15.15 -32.58
N ASN A 571 -13.12 14.72 -31.34
CA ASN A 571 -12.08 15.12 -30.40
C ASN A 571 -10.86 14.20 -30.51
N ILE A 572 -9.69 14.64 -30.08
CA ILE A 572 -8.44 13.87 -30.09
C ILE A 572 -8.54 12.53 -29.33
N GLN A 573 -9.39 12.43 -28.32
CA GLN A 573 -9.70 11.17 -27.62
C GLN A 573 -10.54 10.22 -28.49
N ASP A 574 -11.41 10.77 -29.35
CA ASP A 574 -12.16 9.97 -30.32
C ASP A 574 -11.22 9.34 -31.35
N ASP A 575 -10.08 9.99 -31.62
CA ASP A 575 -9.00 9.44 -32.45
C ASP A 575 -8.08 8.48 -31.68
N GLY A 576 -8.39 8.22 -30.40
CA GLY A 576 -7.69 7.27 -29.55
C GLY A 576 -6.38 7.79 -28.96
N PHE A 577 -6.12 9.10 -29.04
CA PHE A 577 -4.88 9.68 -28.53
C PHE A 577 -5.04 10.29 -27.14
N TYR A 578 -4.15 9.89 -26.22
CA TYR A 578 -4.10 10.40 -24.86
C TYR A 578 -2.70 10.82 -24.49
N PHE A 579 -2.61 11.85 -23.65
CA PHE A 579 -1.34 12.32 -23.13
C PHE A 579 -1.42 12.77 -21.67
N SER A 580 -0.29 12.74 -21.01
CA SER A 580 -0.11 13.31 -19.67
C SER A 580 1.34 13.75 -19.52
N LEU A 581 1.54 15.00 -19.16
CA LEU A 581 2.84 15.57 -18.79
C LEU A 581 2.75 15.97 -17.31
N ARG A 582 3.66 15.46 -16.49
CA ARG A 582 3.64 15.70 -15.05
C ARG A 582 5.02 16.03 -14.51
N TYR A 583 5.11 17.10 -13.75
CA TYR A 583 6.29 17.50 -12.99
C TYR A 583 6.05 17.29 -11.49
N GLN A 584 6.94 16.59 -10.81
CA GLN A 584 6.84 16.26 -9.39
C GLN A 584 8.17 16.60 -8.72
N PRO A 585 8.34 17.82 -8.14
CA PRO A 585 9.58 18.30 -7.54
C PRO A 585 10.00 17.53 -6.29
#